data_711310513a982834f9e1053e21859874
#
_entry.id   711310513a982834f9e1053e21859874
#
_cell.length_a   1.000
_cell.length_b   1.000
_cell.length_c   1.000
_cell.angle_alpha   90.00
_cell.angle_beta   90.00
_cell.angle_gamma   90.00
#
_symmetry.space_group_name_H-M   'P 1'
#
loop_
_entity.id
_entity.type
_entity.pdbx_description
1 polymer ?
#
loop_
_entity_poly.entity_id
_entity_poly.type
_entity_poly.pdbx_seq_one_letter_code
_entity_poly.pdbx_strand_id
1 'polypeptide(L)'
;MKAKQFLWIDLAGFCNGMILYAPVAILVRLNKGVSLSWFFYLQAILSFLIFFLEIPSGILTDKIGYKKSLILNQILLCLCKLIFLIGFGVTFFLLETIIEAIAATFSSGTIDAYIHSFCDSDNDLYTQEKAKFIAFGSTGFIVSTILFSLLYKRIEINGLIFVSLIFSIVGLFFLSISPNEIQLMEDRETPAKKVKLLEILKNLNSNLLIFLILNSLIGLSFIIVNFMYILKIASAGLSEELITPIILIYTAGDLIIPYFFKMTEKYSNKILFISTSIICSLIFIAFAILNNQFILIPMVMLPFILSIISTLLDKMENSFINKIHLENQRATILSILNMGNNFLEIIFLFSSALLTSYNQNFIYLSMGIVFFLISLFSLKLNKFFLTVNKRVKA
;
A
#
# COMPACT_ATOMS: atom_id res chain seq x y z
N MET A 1 33.05 5.75 3.01
CA MET A 1 32.41 5.86 4.36
C MET A 1 30.89 5.98 4.26
N LYS A 2 30.32 6.76 3.34
CA LYS A 2 28.86 6.99 3.21
C LYS A 2 28.04 5.70 3.00
N ALA A 3 28.49 4.73 2.21
CA ALA A 3 27.75 3.48 1.94
C ALA A 3 27.52 2.60 3.19
N LYS A 4 28.35 2.68 4.22
CA LYS A 4 28.16 1.91 5.47
C LYS A 4 27.09 2.51 6.38
N GLN A 5 26.72 3.78 6.20
CA GLN A 5 25.76 4.47 7.05
C GLN A 5 24.34 3.97 6.81
N PHE A 6 24.00 3.62 5.55
CA PHE A 6 22.69 3.15 5.16
C PHE A 6 22.49 1.64 5.36
N LEU A 7 23.58 0.86 5.46
CA LEU A 7 23.51 -0.60 5.55
C LEU A 7 22.58 -1.09 6.68
N TRP A 8 22.64 -0.43 7.83
CA TRP A 8 21.85 -0.88 8.99
C TRP A 8 20.36 -0.64 8.81
N ILE A 9 19.98 0.49 8.20
CA ILE A 9 18.56 0.75 7.90
C ILE A 9 18.06 -0.13 6.75
N ASP A 10 18.91 -0.43 5.75
CA ASP A 10 18.59 -1.38 4.68
C ASP A 10 18.31 -2.79 5.24
N LEU A 11 19.18 -3.27 6.16
CA LEU A 11 19.00 -4.55 6.84
C LEU A 11 17.74 -4.55 7.73
N ALA A 12 17.42 -3.43 8.39
CA ALA A 12 16.17 -3.29 9.12
C ALA A 12 14.96 -3.35 8.16
N GLY A 13 15.05 -2.71 6.99
CA GLY A 13 14.04 -2.80 5.93
C GLY A 13 13.83 -4.24 5.46
N PHE A 14 14.92 -4.99 5.22
CA PHE A 14 14.85 -6.42 4.89
C PHE A 14 14.14 -7.23 5.99
N CYS A 15 14.51 -7.02 7.26
CA CYS A 15 13.88 -7.69 8.39
C CYS A 15 12.37 -7.34 8.51
N ASN A 16 11.99 -6.11 8.20
CA ASN A 16 10.58 -5.70 8.18
C ASN A 16 9.79 -6.37 7.05
N GLY A 17 10.43 -6.67 5.91
CA GLY A 17 9.85 -7.46 4.85
C GLY A 17 9.66 -8.95 5.21
N MET A 18 10.35 -9.47 6.23
CA MET A 18 10.29 -10.88 6.64
C MET A 18 9.01 -11.20 7.41
N ILE A 19 7.85 -11.11 6.74
CA ILE A 19 6.52 -11.40 7.30
C ILE A 19 6.04 -12.75 6.76
N LEU A 20 6.50 -13.85 7.35
CA LEU A 20 6.25 -15.20 6.86
C LEU A 20 4.77 -15.60 6.85
N TYR A 21 3.95 -15.00 7.70
CA TYR A 21 2.51 -15.29 7.76
C TYR A 21 1.67 -14.37 6.85
N ALA A 22 2.27 -13.41 6.16
CA ALA A 22 1.56 -12.45 5.31
C ALA A 22 0.58 -13.13 4.33
N PRO A 23 0.96 -14.19 3.60
CA PRO A 23 0.05 -14.84 2.66
C PRO A 23 -1.23 -15.41 3.28
N VAL A 24 -1.20 -15.72 4.58
CA VAL A 24 -2.31 -16.33 5.34
C VAL A 24 -2.81 -15.45 6.49
N ALA A 25 -2.42 -14.20 6.54
CA ALA A 25 -2.75 -13.28 7.65
C ALA A 25 -4.25 -13.20 7.94
N ILE A 26 -5.11 -13.25 6.91
CA ILE A 26 -6.56 -13.25 7.09
C ILE A 26 -7.05 -14.57 7.70
N LEU A 27 -6.49 -15.72 7.29
CA LEU A 27 -6.85 -17.02 7.87
C LEU A 27 -6.50 -17.07 9.35
N VAL A 28 -5.35 -16.48 9.74
CA VAL A 28 -4.98 -16.36 11.16
C VAL A 28 -6.05 -15.62 11.95
N ARG A 29 -6.52 -14.47 11.45
CA ARG A 29 -7.57 -13.68 12.11
C ARG A 29 -8.90 -14.45 12.17
N LEU A 30 -9.31 -15.10 11.09
CA LEU A 30 -10.52 -15.91 11.05
C LEU A 30 -10.47 -17.08 12.05
N ASN A 31 -9.36 -17.82 12.08
CA ASN A 31 -9.14 -18.94 13.00
C ASN A 31 -9.09 -18.49 14.47
N LYS A 32 -8.74 -17.22 14.71
CA LYS A 32 -8.69 -16.59 16.04
C LYS A 32 -9.98 -15.84 16.39
N GLY A 33 -11.10 -16.11 15.70
CA GLY A 33 -12.43 -15.61 16.05
C GLY A 33 -12.77 -14.22 15.53
N VAL A 34 -12.05 -13.70 14.53
CA VAL A 34 -12.42 -12.47 13.81
C VAL A 34 -13.18 -12.84 12.57
N SER A 35 -14.43 -12.40 12.41
CA SER A 35 -15.18 -12.63 11.16
C SER A 35 -14.62 -11.78 10.01
N LEU A 36 -14.94 -12.18 8.76
CA LEU A 36 -14.51 -11.43 7.57
C LEU A 36 -15.03 -9.98 7.58
N SER A 37 -16.25 -9.76 8.05
CA SER A 37 -16.81 -8.40 8.20
C SER A 37 -16.02 -7.58 9.23
N TRP A 38 -15.67 -8.19 10.36
CA TRP A 38 -14.82 -7.54 11.36
C TRP A 38 -13.43 -7.25 10.84
N PHE A 39 -12.86 -8.09 9.97
CA PHE A 39 -11.61 -7.78 9.30
C PHE A 39 -11.69 -6.44 8.54
N PHE A 40 -12.72 -6.22 7.72
CA PHE A 40 -12.91 -4.97 7.00
C PHE A 40 -13.19 -3.78 7.91
N TYR A 41 -13.94 -3.97 9.02
CA TYR A 41 -14.10 -2.92 10.04
C TYR A 41 -12.76 -2.53 10.68
N LEU A 42 -11.91 -3.50 11.01
CA LEU A 42 -10.58 -3.24 11.55
C LEU A 42 -9.70 -2.48 10.55
N GLN A 43 -9.73 -2.83 9.26
CA GLN A 43 -9.03 -2.09 8.22
C GLN A 43 -9.57 -0.64 8.09
N ALA A 44 -10.88 -0.45 8.18
CA ALA A 44 -11.48 0.90 8.17
C ALA A 44 -11.05 1.72 9.40
N ILE A 45 -10.98 1.10 10.59
CA ILE A 45 -10.48 1.74 11.82
C ILE A 45 -9.00 2.07 11.68
N LEU A 46 -8.20 1.18 11.08
CA LEU A 46 -6.78 1.41 10.80
C LEU A 46 -6.61 2.69 9.96
N SER A 47 -7.27 2.76 8.80
CA SER A 47 -7.19 3.91 7.89
C SER A 47 -7.72 5.20 8.56
N PHE A 48 -8.77 5.09 9.37
CA PHE A 48 -9.31 6.22 10.13
C PHE A 48 -8.31 6.76 11.16
N LEU A 49 -7.69 5.89 11.93
CA LEU A 49 -6.68 6.28 12.92
C LEU A 49 -5.44 6.87 12.28
N ILE A 50 -4.95 6.29 11.18
CA ILE A 50 -3.81 6.84 10.42
C ILE A 50 -4.15 8.25 9.96
N PHE A 51 -5.33 8.47 9.37
CA PHE A 51 -5.79 9.79 8.91
C PHE A 51 -5.72 10.86 10.01
N PHE A 52 -6.17 10.54 11.23
CA PHE A 52 -6.16 11.49 12.35
C PHE A 52 -4.82 11.64 13.04
N LEU A 53 -4.02 10.58 13.09
CA LEU A 53 -2.75 10.56 13.82
C LEU A 53 -1.56 11.05 12.98
N GLU A 54 -1.68 11.15 11.66
CA GLU A 54 -0.56 11.50 10.77
C GLU A 54 0.04 12.87 11.10
N ILE A 55 -0.79 13.90 11.35
CA ILE A 55 -0.32 15.23 11.73
C ILE A 55 0.29 15.26 13.13
N PRO A 56 -0.37 14.72 14.19
CA PRO A 56 0.21 14.66 15.53
C PRO A 56 1.52 13.88 15.60
N SER A 57 1.61 12.75 14.89
CA SER A 57 2.82 11.91 14.89
C SER A 57 3.99 12.59 14.17
N GLY A 58 3.71 13.29 13.07
CA GLY A 58 4.72 14.09 12.37
C GLY A 58 5.31 15.18 13.27
N ILE A 59 4.48 15.94 14.00
CA ILE A 59 4.93 16.95 14.97
C ILE A 59 5.76 16.30 16.10
N LEU A 60 5.36 15.12 16.56
CA LEU A 60 6.10 14.40 17.59
C LEU A 60 7.44 13.88 17.05
N THR A 61 7.47 13.35 15.83
CA THR A 61 8.69 12.91 15.14
C THR A 61 9.71 14.04 15.00
N ASP A 62 9.27 15.24 14.62
CA ASP A 62 10.14 16.42 14.53
C ASP A 62 10.76 16.79 15.88
N LYS A 63 10.08 16.52 16.99
CA LYS A 63 10.57 16.80 18.36
C LYS A 63 11.53 15.73 18.89
N ILE A 64 11.21 14.45 18.70
CA ILE A 64 11.99 13.35 19.29
C ILE A 64 13.15 12.90 18.39
N GLY A 65 13.10 13.22 17.09
CA GLY A 65 14.08 12.84 16.06
C GLY A 65 13.66 11.63 15.26
N TYR A 66 14.18 11.52 14.03
CA TYR A 66 13.77 10.50 13.06
C TYR A 66 14.14 9.08 13.51
N LYS A 67 15.38 8.87 13.95
CA LYS A 67 15.84 7.55 14.42
C LYS A 67 14.98 7.03 15.58
N LYS A 68 14.69 7.88 16.56
CA LYS A 68 13.86 7.48 17.73
C LYS A 68 12.45 7.15 17.32
N SER A 69 11.88 7.88 16.36
CA SER A 69 10.55 7.59 15.80
C SER A 69 10.53 6.25 15.07
N LEU A 70 11.57 5.92 14.28
CA LEU A 70 11.69 4.61 13.63
C LEU A 70 11.88 3.47 14.63
N ILE A 71 12.62 3.68 15.72
CA ILE A 71 12.76 2.69 16.81
C ILE A 71 11.41 2.47 17.48
N LEU A 72 10.66 3.54 17.78
CA LEU A 72 9.31 3.45 18.37
C LEU A 72 8.36 2.69 17.45
N ASN A 73 8.34 3.03 16.14
CA ASN A 73 7.60 2.26 15.14
C ASN A 73 7.94 0.77 15.21
N GLN A 74 9.22 0.43 15.24
CA GLN A 74 9.66 -0.97 15.25
C GLN A 74 9.26 -1.71 16.52
N ILE A 75 9.29 -1.06 17.68
CA ILE A 75 8.78 -1.62 18.95
C ILE A 75 7.29 -1.91 18.83
N LEU A 76 6.51 -0.98 18.29
CA LEU A 76 5.07 -1.16 18.09
C LEU A 76 4.77 -2.29 17.12
N LEU A 77 5.54 -2.44 16.03
CA LEU A 77 5.40 -3.57 15.11
C LEU A 77 5.73 -4.93 15.76
N CYS A 78 6.71 -4.97 16.69
CA CYS A 78 6.97 -6.17 17.49
C CYS A 78 5.77 -6.50 18.40
N LEU A 79 5.14 -5.48 19.02
CA LEU A 79 3.93 -5.66 19.83
C LEU A 79 2.75 -6.15 18.98
N CYS A 80 2.54 -5.62 17.78
CA CYS A 80 1.52 -6.12 16.85
C CYS A 80 1.71 -7.61 16.56
N LYS A 81 2.94 -8.04 16.23
CA LYS A 81 3.24 -9.46 15.98
C LYS A 81 3.06 -10.33 17.22
N LEU A 82 3.38 -9.82 18.41
CA LEU A 82 3.13 -10.51 19.67
C LEU A 82 1.62 -10.70 19.89
N ILE A 83 0.80 -9.66 19.68
CA ILE A 83 -0.66 -9.77 19.76
C ILE A 83 -1.18 -10.75 18.70
N PHE A 84 -0.65 -10.71 17.50
CA PHE A 84 -0.99 -11.68 16.44
C PHE A 84 -0.71 -13.12 16.87
N LEU A 85 0.37 -13.35 17.64
CA LEU A 85 0.76 -14.66 18.14
C LEU A 85 -0.18 -15.18 19.24
N ILE A 86 -0.46 -14.34 20.25
CA ILE A 86 -1.18 -14.76 21.50
C ILE A 86 -2.64 -14.33 21.53
N GLY A 87 -3.03 -13.32 20.76
CA GLY A 87 -4.37 -12.73 20.79
C GLY A 87 -5.45 -13.65 20.25
N PHE A 88 -6.67 -13.47 20.76
CA PHE A 88 -7.87 -14.16 20.31
C PHE A 88 -9.08 -13.20 20.37
N GLY A 89 -9.94 -13.28 19.35
CA GLY A 89 -11.16 -12.48 19.28
C GLY A 89 -10.93 -11.03 18.82
N VAL A 90 -12.03 -10.36 18.53
CA VAL A 90 -12.05 -9.01 17.94
C VAL A 90 -11.35 -7.98 18.82
N THR A 91 -11.45 -8.08 20.15
CA THR A 91 -10.88 -7.10 21.07
C THR A 91 -9.35 -7.05 20.97
N PHE A 92 -8.67 -8.19 20.90
CA PHE A 92 -7.22 -8.23 20.76
C PHE A 92 -6.78 -7.68 19.39
N PHE A 93 -7.51 -8.02 18.31
CA PHE A 93 -7.20 -7.50 16.99
C PHE A 93 -7.57 -6.02 16.83
N LEU A 94 -8.53 -5.49 17.59
CA LEU A 94 -8.76 -4.05 17.69
C LEU A 94 -7.58 -3.33 18.36
N LEU A 95 -7.05 -3.89 19.45
CA LEU A 95 -5.85 -3.36 20.09
C LEU A 95 -4.65 -3.41 19.13
N GLU A 96 -4.46 -4.51 18.43
CA GLU A 96 -3.42 -4.65 17.39
C GLU A 96 -3.58 -3.57 16.33
N THR A 97 -4.79 -3.35 15.79
CA THR A 97 -5.10 -2.33 14.79
C THR A 97 -4.76 -0.90 15.27
N ILE A 98 -5.06 -0.59 16.55
CA ILE A 98 -4.71 0.72 17.14
C ILE A 98 -3.19 0.90 17.20
N ILE A 99 -2.48 -0.13 17.66
CA ILE A 99 -1.01 -0.11 17.75
C ILE A 99 -0.38 -0.02 16.36
N GLU A 100 -0.91 -0.76 15.38
CA GLU A 100 -0.45 -0.74 13.99
C GLU A 100 -0.65 0.65 13.37
N ALA A 101 -1.80 1.30 13.62
CA ALA A 101 -2.05 2.67 13.16
C ALA A 101 -1.02 3.66 13.70
N ILE A 102 -0.73 3.60 14.99
CA ILE A 102 0.29 4.44 15.63
C ILE A 102 1.66 4.14 15.03
N ALA A 103 2.02 2.87 14.85
CA ALA A 103 3.28 2.47 14.22
C ALA A 103 3.40 3.04 12.80
N ALA A 104 2.37 2.86 11.97
CA ALA A 104 2.36 3.33 10.59
C ALA A 104 2.60 4.84 10.49
N THR A 105 1.97 5.63 11.37
CA THR A 105 2.14 7.10 11.36
C THR A 105 3.53 7.55 11.80
N PHE A 106 4.23 6.80 12.66
CA PHE A 106 5.63 7.09 13.00
C PHE A 106 6.63 6.70 11.90
N SER A 107 6.27 5.82 10.97
CA SER A 107 7.12 5.49 9.83
C SER A 107 6.84 6.37 8.61
N SER A 108 5.62 6.89 8.47
CA SER A 108 5.19 7.71 7.35
C SER A 108 6.04 8.97 7.24
N GLY A 109 6.73 9.15 6.10
CA GLY A 109 7.65 10.27 5.86
C GLY A 109 8.95 10.25 6.68
N THR A 110 9.00 9.55 7.81
CA THR A 110 10.15 9.53 8.72
C THR A 110 11.35 8.82 8.09
N ILE A 111 11.13 7.71 7.39
CA ILE A 111 12.19 7.00 6.66
C ILE A 111 12.80 7.91 5.60
N ASP A 112 11.97 8.61 4.85
CA ASP A 112 12.40 9.55 3.81
C ASP A 112 13.22 10.69 4.40
N ALA A 113 12.77 11.28 5.49
CA ALA A 113 13.49 12.33 6.20
C ALA A 113 14.81 11.84 6.81
N TYR A 114 14.82 10.62 7.37
CA TYR A 114 16.03 10.00 7.90
C TYR A 114 17.07 9.76 6.80
N ILE A 115 16.71 9.16 5.67
CA ILE A 115 17.63 8.95 4.55
C ILE A 115 18.11 10.29 4.00
N HIS A 116 17.22 11.26 3.82
CA HIS A 116 17.55 12.59 3.30
C HIS A 116 18.56 13.32 4.19
N SER A 117 18.51 13.15 5.51
CA SER A 117 19.42 13.79 6.46
C SER A 117 20.90 13.44 6.27
N PHE A 118 21.21 12.34 5.55
CA PHE A 118 22.59 11.93 5.24
C PHE A 118 23.02 12.26 3.80
N CYS A 119 22.14 12.84 2.98
CA CYS A 119 22.40 13.04 1.56
C CYS A 119 22.93 14.45 1.21
N ASP A 120 23.15 15.34 2.19
CA ASP A 120 23.71 16.69 2.00
C ASP A 120 23.06 17.46 0.82
N SER A 121 21.70 17.39 0.70
CA SER A 121 20.91 17.97 -0.40
C SER A 121 21.17 17.37 -1.80
N ASP A 122 21.89 16.24 -1.89
CA ASP A 122 22.08 15.48 -3.14
C ASP A 122 20.84 14.62 -3.44
N ASN A 123 20.00 15.09 -4.34
CA ASN A 123 18.76 14.42 -4.73
C ASN A 123 18.99 13.08 -5.45
N ASP A 124 20.10 12.94 -6.17
CA ASP A 124 20.42 11.69 -6.88
C ASP A 124 20.83 10.61 -5.87
N LEU A 125 21.67 10.97 -4.90
CA LEU A 125 22.05 10.07 -3.81
C LEU A 125 20.82 9.67 -2.97
N TYR A 126 19.95 10.63 -2.62
CA TYR A 126 18.70 10.33 -1.91
C TYR A 126 17.83 9.34 -2.67
N THR A 127 17.64 9.57 -3.96
CA THR A 127 16.81 8.69 -4.80
C THR A 127 17.38 7.27 -4.88
N GLN A 128 18.72 7.13 -4.99
CA GLN A 128 19.39 5.85 -5.02
C GLN A 128 19.27 5.09 -3.69
N GLU A 129 19.53 5.76 -2.56
CA GLU A 129 19.48 5.10 -1.25
C GLU A 129 18.04 4.77 -0.84
N LYS A 130 17.05 5.61 -1.17
CA LYS A 130 15.64 5.28 -0.99
C LYS A 130 15.21 4.06 -1.82
N ALA A 131 15.59 4.01 -3.09
CA ALA A 131 15.30 2.87 -3.96
C ALA A 131 15.95 1.59 -3.42
N LYS A 132 17.16 1.66 -2.88
CA LYS A 132 17.87 0.55 -2.28
C LYS A 132 17.16 0.06 -1.00
N PHE A 133 16.74 0.96 -0.11
CA PHE A 133 15.96 0.61 1.08
C PHE A 133 14.67 -0.15 0.71
N ILE A 134 13.92 0.36 -0.28
CA ILE A 134 12.72 -0.29 -0.80
C ILE A 134 13.05 -1.69 -1.36
N ALA A 135 14.15 -1.81 -2.13
CA ALA A 135 14.59 -3.09 -2.69
C ALA A 135 14.95 -4.13 -1.61
N PHE A 136 15.59 -3.71 -0.50
CA PHE A 136 15.86 -4.59 0.64
C PHE A 136 14.56 -5.08 1.30
N GLY A 137 13.59 -4.20 1.53
CA GLY A 137 12.28 -4.56 2.06
C GLY A 137 11.54 -5.56 1.16
N SER A 138 11.51 -5.29 -0.15
CA SER A 138 10.89 -6.18 -1.14
C SER A 138 11.59 -7.53 -1.23
N THR A 139 12.93 -7.54 -1.14
CA THR A 139 13.71 -8.79 -1.10
C THR A 139 13.36 -9.60 0.14
N GLY A 140 13.25 -8.96 1.31
CA GLY A 140 12.77 -9.60 2.54
C GLY A 140 11.40 -10.24 2.36
N PHE A 141 10.46 -9.54 1.74
CA PHE A 141 9.11 -10.06 1.47
C PHE A 141 9.12 -11.25 0.50
N ILE A 142 9.91 -11.21 -0.58
CA ILE A 142 10.06 -12.33 -1.51
C ILE A 142 10.65 -13.55 -0.78
N VAL A 143 11.73 -13.36 -0.03
CA VAL A 143 12.35 -14.42 0.76
C VAL A 143 11.35 -15.01 1.77
N SER A 144 10.60 -14.17 2.48
CA SER A 144 9.59 -14.63 3.44
C SER A 144 8.48 -15.44 2.77
N THR A 145 8.05 -15.07 1.57
CA THR A 145 7.02 -15.77 0.80
C THR A 145 7.52 -17.15 0.34
N ILE A 146 8.79 -17.25 -0.07
CA ILE A 146 9.42 -18.54 -0.39
C ILE A 146 9.54 -19.40 0.85
N LEU A 147 10.01 -18.85 1.97
CA LEU A 147 10.11 -19.56 3.25
C LEU A 147 8.74 -20.01 3.77
N PHE A 148 7.69 -19.20 3.58
CA PHE A 148 6.32 -19.61 3.87
C PHE A 148 5.99 -20.92 3.15
N SER A 149 6.18 -21.02 1.83
CA SER A 149 5.89 -22.22 1.06
C SER A 149 6.64 -23.45 1.55
N LEU A 150 7.90 -23.29 1.99
CA LEU A 150 8.74 -24.40 2.47
C LEU A 150 8.37 -24.84 3.90
N LEU A 151 7.91 -23.91 4.73
CA LEU A 151 7.71 -24.13 6.16
C LEU A 151 6.24 -24.36 6.54
N TYR A 152 5.28 -23.91 5.72
CA TYR A 152 3.85 -23.88 6.06
C TYR A 152 3.29 -25.25 6.48
N LYS A 153 3.76 -26.35 5.85
CA LYS A 153 3.38 -27.73 6.25
C LYS A 153 4.19 -28.30 7.41
N ARG A 154 5.33 -27.69 7.73
CA ARG A 154 6.27 -28.22 8.72
C ARG A 154 6.11 -27.61 10.09
N ILE A 155 5.72 -26.34 10.13
CA ILE A 155 5.51 -25.60 11.35
C ILE A 155 4.09 -25.00 11.32
N GLU A 156 3.44 -24.98 12.45
CA GLU A 156 2.13 -24.35 12.60
C GLU A 156 2.19 -22.84 12.28
N ILE A 157 1.05 -22.26 11.95
CA ILE A 157 0.91 -20.81 11.66
C ILE A 157 1.54 -19.95 12.77
N ASN A 158 1.35 -20.34 14.05
CA ASN A 158 1.96 -19.63 15.18
C ASN A 158 3.49 -19.64 15.12
N GLY A 159 4.12 -20.72 14.59
CA GLY A 159 5.55 -20.78 14.37
C GLY A 159 6.01 -19.78 13.30
N LEU A 160 5.25 -19.59 12.22
CA LEU A 160 5.54 -18.57 11.19
C LEU A 160 5.46 -17.16 11.75
N ILE A 161 4.45 -16.88 12.60
CA ILE A 161 4.31 -15.59 13.29
C ILE A 161 5.51 -15.37 14.23
N PHE A 162 5.90 -16.40 14.99
CA PHE A 162 7.02 -16.32 15.91
C PHE A 162 8.35 -16.03 15.19
N VAL A 163 8.62 -16.72 14.06
CA VAL A 163 9.81 -16.42 13.23
C VAL A 163 9.77 -14.98 12.71
N SER A 164 8.61 -14.49 12.26
CA SER A 164 8.45 -13.09 11.82
C SER A 164 8.68 -12.10 12.97
N LEU A 165 8.31 -12.45 14.21
CA LEU A 165 8.60 -11.65 15.40
C LEU A 165 10.11 -11.58 15.67
N ILE A 166 10.83 -12.71 15.54
CA ILE A 166 12.29 -12.73 15.68
C ILE A 166 12.94 -11.77 14.67
N PHE A 167 12.55 -11.82 13.38
CA PHE A 167 13.07 -10.90 12.39
C PHE A 167 12.77 -9.44 12.73
N SER A 168 11.58 -9.13 13.28
CA SER A 168 11.26 -7.76 13.72
C SER A 168 12.17 -7.31 14.89
N ILE A 169 12.48 -8.20 15.83
CA ILE A 169 13.43 -7.89 16.93
C ILE A 169 14.84 -7.67 16.38
N VAL A 170 15.28 -8.48 15.40
CA VAL A 170 16.55 -8.28 14.70
C VAL A 170 16.56 -6.94 13.95
N GLY A 171 15.45 -6.57 13.29
CA GLY A 171 15.27 -5.25 12.68
C GLY A 171 15.38 -4.11 13.69
N LEU A 172 14.82 -4.25 14.89
CA LEU A 172 14.97 -3.31 15.99
C LEU A 172 16.45 -3.15 16.41
N PHE A 173 17.19 -4.25 16.50
CA PHE A 173 18.61 -4.22 16.76
C PHE A 173 19.36 -3.44 15.67
N PHE A 174 19.12 -3.67 14.39
CA PHE A 174 19.75 -2.94 13.29
C PHE A 174 19.42 -1.44 13.33
N LEU A 175 18.17 -1.07 13.59
CA LEU A 175 17.79 0.33 13.79
C LEU A 175 18.51 0.98 14.98
N SER A 176 18.69 0.24 16.08
CA SER A 176 19.33 0.75 17.28
C SER A 176 20.79 1.10 17.05
N ILE A 177 21.52 0.33 16.23
CA ILE A 177 22.91 0.56 15.88
C ILE A 177 23.10 1.47 14.66
N SER A 178 22.02 1.82 13.93
CA SER A 178 22.10 2.77 12.83
C SER A 178 22.58 4.13 13.33
N PRO A 179 23.26 4.94 12.51
CA PRO A 179 23.75 6.25 12.94
C PRO A 179 22.59 7.18 13.34
N ASN A 180 22.85 8.14 14.21
CA ASN A 180 21.89 9.20 14.48
C ASN A 180 21.81 10.11 13.26
N GLU A 181 20.62 10.63 12.98
CA GLU A 181 20.40 11.64 11.96
C GLU A 181 21.32 12.84 12.18
N ILE A 182 21.84 13.41 11.09
CA ILE A 182 22.55 14.67 11.13
C ILE A 182 21.45 15.75 11.28
N GLN A 183 21.38 16.37 12.44
CA GLN A 183 20.55 17.56 12.61
C GLN A 183 21.16 18.66 11.74
N LEU A 184 20.62 18.85 10.55
CA LEU A 184 20.79 20.09 9.83
C LEU A 184 20.11 21.16 10.69
N MET A 185 20.90 21.86 11.51
CA MET A 185 20.50 23.11 12.12
C MET A 185 20.42 24.18 11.02
N GLU A 186 19.56 23.95 10.05
CA GLU A 186 19.11 25.02 9.18
C GLU A 186 17.96 25.71 9.90
N ASP A 187 18.15 27.01 10.12
CA ASP A 187 17.14 27.94 10.62
C ASP A 187 15.79 27.69 9.97
N ARG A 188 14.95 26.86 10.62
CA ARG A 188 13.55 26.69 10.23
C ARG A 188 12.72 27.94 10.64
N GLU A 189 13.25 29.14 10.32
CA GLU A 189 12.54 30.42 10.51
C GLU A 189 11.55 30.78 9.41
N THR A 190 11.35 29.95 8.42
CA THR A 190 10.19 30.16 7.54
C THR A 190 9.06 29.25 8.02
N PRO A 191 8.04 29.81 8.72
CA PRO A 191 6.82 29.07 8.93
C PRO A 191 6.33 28.71 7.53
N ALA A 192 6.25 27.38 7.24
CA ALA A 192 5.64 26.89 6.02
C ALA A 192 4.35 27.67 5.86
N LYS A 193 4.22 28.52 4.79
CA LYS A 193 3.02 29.31 4.55
C LYS A 193 1.87 28.34 4.71
N LYS A 194 1.05 28.54 5.75
CA LYS A 194 -0.15 27.72 6.00
C LYS A 194 -0.97 27.77 4.73
N VAL A 195 -0.76 26.78 3.86
CA VAL A 195 -1.63 26.60 2.70
C VAL A 195 -2.99 26.41 3.31
N LYS A 196 -3.88 27.34 3.06
CA LYS A 196 -5.25 27.23 3.57
C LYS A 196 -5.85 26.03 2.86
N LEU A 197 -5.93 24.90 3.55
CA LEU A 197 -6.57 23.66 3.09
C LEU A 197 -7.91 23.97 2.39
N LEU A 198 -8.64 25.00 2.88
CA LEU A 198 -9.85 25.54 2.29
C LEU A 198 -9.67 26.13 0.88
N GLU A 199 -8.50 26.67 0.52
CA GLU A 199 -8.26 27.18 -0.85
C GLU A 199 -8.03 26.05 -1.84
N ILE A 200 -7.37 24.98 -1.42
CA ILE A 200 -7.17 23.78 -2.25
C ILE A 200 -8.51 23.05 -2.39
N LEU A 201 -9.28 22.90 -1.31
CA LEU A 201 -10.61 22.29 -1.32
C LEU A 201 -11.62 23.09 -2.16
N LYS A 202 -11.54 24.42 -2.21
CA LYS A 202 -12.36 25.27 -3.09
C LYS A 202 -12.03 25.10 -4.57
N ASN A 203 -10.80 24.72 -4.90
CA ASN A 203 -10.33 24.42 -6.26
C ASN A 203 -10.49 22.94 -6.63
N LEU A 204 -11.20 22.15 -5.81
CA LEU A 204 -11.57 20.77 -6.13
C LEU A 204 -12.42 20.75 -7.39
N ASN A 205 -11.76 20.50 -8.49
CA ASN A 205 -12.41 20.26 -9.78
C ASN A 205 -13.01 18.86 -9.78
N SER A 206 -14.13 18.64 -10.45
CA SER A 206 -14.74 17.30 -10.61
C SER A 206 -13.75 16.22 -11.06
N ASN A 207 -12.73 16.60 -11.81
CA ASN A 207 -11.66 15.71 -12.25
C ASN A 207 -10.81 15.19 -11.10
N LEU A 208 -10.55 16.01 -10.07
CA LEU A 208 -9.76 15.61 -8.91
C LEU A 208 -10.55 14.64 -8.02
N LEU A 209 -11.85 14.89 -7.84
CA LEU A 209 -12.72 13.99 -7.08
C LEU A 209 -12.77 12.60 -7.75
N ILE A 210 -12.89 12.56 -9.08
CA ILE A 210 -12.86 11.30 -9.84
C ILE A 210 -11.52 10.60 -9.64
N PHE A 211 -10.40 11.33 -9.72
CA PHE A 211 -9.07 10.78 -9.47
C PHE A 211 -8.97 10.15 -8.06
N LEU A 212 -9.41 10.85 -7.01
CA LEU A 212 -9.39 10.34 -5.64
C LEU A 212 -10.24 9.06 -5.49
N ILE A 213 -11.45 9.05 -6.07
CA ILE A 213 -12.31 7.85 -6.06
C ILE A 213 -11.62 6.67 -6.73
N LEU A 214 -11.01 6.89 -7.90
CA LEU A 214 -10.31 5.83 -8.64
C LEU A 214 -9.12 5.29 -7.86
N ASN A 215 -8.32 6.17 -7.27
CA ASN A 215 -7.13 5.78 -6.52
C ASN A 215 -7.52 4.97 -5.26
N SER A 216 -8.56 5.39 -4.55
CA SER A 216 -9.09 4.66 -3.38
C SER A 216 -9.67 3.29 -3.75
N LEU A 217 -10.33 3.17 -4.91
CA LEU A 217 -10.81 1.87 -5.42
C LEU A 217 -9.68 0.91 -5.78
N ILE A 218 -8.57 1.44 -6.29
CA ILE A 218 -7.37 0.63 -6.54
C ILE A 218 -6.76 0.17 -5.22
N GLY A 219 -6.66 1.04 -4.22
CA GLY A 219 -6.23 0.68 -2.86
C GLY A 219 -7.05 -0.48 -2.30
N LEU A 220 -8.40 -0.38 -2.35
CA LEU A 220 -9.29 -1.46 -1.93
C LEU A 220 -9.07 -2.74 -2.76
N SER A 221 -8.83 -2.62 -4.07
CA SER A 221 -8.55 -3.78 -4.92
C SER A 221 -7.26 -4.50 -4.50
N PHE A 222 -6.21 -3.77 -4.10
CA PHE A 222 -5.00 -4.38 -3.56
C PHE A 222 -5.23 -5.04 -2.18
N ILE A 223 -6.10 -4.49 -1.34
CA ILE A 223 -6.53 -5.15 -0.09
C ILE A 223 -7.19 -6.50 -0.41
N ILE A 224 -8.07 -6.55 -1.42
CA ILE A 224 -8.67 -7.80 -1.88
C ILE A 224 -7.60 -8.79 -2.37
N VAL A 225 -6.67 -8.36 -3.19
CA VAL A 225 -5.57 -9.19 -3.68
C VAL A 225 -4.75 -9.76 -2.51
N ASN A 226 -4.34 -8.90 -1.58
CA ASN A 226 -3.44 -9.29 -0.51
C ASN A 226 -4.08 -10.20 0.54
N PHE A 227 -5.37 -10.04 0.80
CA PHE A 227 -6.02 -10.74 1.91
C PHE A 227 -7.06 -11.77 1.47
N MET A 228 -7.80 -11.53 0.39
CA MET A 228 -8.91 -12.40 0.01
C MET A 228 -8.52 -13.52 -0.97
N TYR A 229 -7.34 -13.48 -1.56
CA TYR A 229 -6.90 -14.53 -2.49
C TYR A 229 -6.85 -15.90 -1.84
N ILE A 230 -6.30 -15.98 -0.63
CA ILE A 230 -6.21 -17.25 0.10
C ILE A 230 -7.59 -17.85 0.37
N LEU A 231 -8.59 -17.01 0.66
CA LEU A 231 -9.96 -17.46 0.86
C LEU A 231 -10.56 -18.05 -0.42
N LYS A 232 -10.24 -17.47 -1.57
CA LYS A 232 -10.69 -17.98 -2.88
C LYS A 232 -10.00 -19.28 -3.25
N ILE A 233 -8.71 -19.43 -2.98
CA ILE A 233 -7.96 -20.68 -3.16
C ILE A 233 -8.62 -21.78 -2.31
N ALA A 234 -8.89 -21.52 -1.03
CA ALA A 234 -9.55 -22.45 -0.14
C ALA A 234 -10.98 -22.81 -0.61
N SER A 235 -11.78 -21.82 -1.05
CA SER A 235 -13.14 -22.05 -1.55
C SER A 235 -13.19 -22.85 -2.86
N ALA A 236 -12.11 -22.80 -3.65
CA ALA A 236 -11.94 -23.61 -4.86
C ALA A 236 -11.44 -25.04 -4.58
N GLY A 237 -11.23 -25.41 -3.31
CA GLY A 237 -10.68 -26.71 -2.92
C GLY A 237 -9.20 -26.90 -3.31
N LEU A 238 -8.46 -25.81 -3.53
CA LEU A 238 -7.07 -25.83 -3.93
C LEU A 238 -6.14 -25.69 -2.71
N SER A 239 -4.91 -26.17 -2.84
CA SER A 239 -3.91 -26.04 -1.78
C SER A 239 -3.53 -24.57 -1.54
N GLU A 240 -3.50 -24.15 -0.27
CA GLU A 240 -3.14 -22.80 0.15
C GLU A 240 -1.72 -22.40 -0.26
N GLU A 241 -0.85 -23.37 -0.50
CA GLU A 241 0.52 -23.13 -0.98
C GLU A 241 0.58 -22.50 -2.36
N LEU A 242 -0.48 -22.63 -3.17
CA LEU A 242 -0.58 -21.98 -4.47
C LEU A 242 -0.57 -20.44 -4.38
N ILE A 243 -0.79 -19.87 -3.19
CA ILE A 243 -0.65 -18.42 -3.00
C ILE A 243 0.77 -17.94 -3.28
N THR A 244 1.79 -18.73 -2.93
CA THR A 244 3.20 -18.37 -3.15
C THR A 244 3.54 -18.16 -4.62
N PRO A 245 3.35 -19.13 -5.53
CA PRO A 245 3.62 -18.90 -6.95
C PRO A 245 2.79 -17.78 -7.54
N ILE A 246 1.55 -17.58 -7.09
CA ILE A 246 0.72 -16.46 -7.55
C ILE A 246 1.37 -15.12 -7.16
N ILE A 247 1.79 -14.95 -5.88
CA ILE A 247 2.48 -13.74 -5.42
C ILE A 247 3.77 -13.51 -6.21
N LEU A 248 4.59 -14.54 -6.41
CA LEU A 248 5.85 -14.42 -7.15
C LEU A 248 5.62 -14.04 -8.62
N ILE A 249 4.61 -14.62 -9.28
CA ILE A 249 4.30 -14.32 -10.68
C ILE A 249 3.84 -12.87 -10.83
N TYR A 250 2.95 -12.37 -9.98
CA TYR A 250 2.49 -11.00 -10.15
C TYR A 250 3.56 -9.98 -9.73
N THR A 251 4.39 -10.29 -8.72
CA THR A 251 5.53 -9.43 -8.35
C THR A 251 6.55 -9.36 -9.49
N ALA A 252 6.81 -10.49 -10.17
CA ALA A 252 7.62 -10.50 -11.38
C ALA A 252 6.93 -9.75 -12.53
N GLY A 253 5.61 -9.77 -12.58
CA GLY A 253 4.79 -9.04 -13.57
C GLY A 253 5.00 -7.53 -13.52
N ASP A 254 5.25 -6.96 -12.34
CA ASP A 254 5.53 -5.52 -12.20
C ASP A 254 6.79 -5.08 -12.96
N LEU A 255 7.76 -5.98 -13.16
CA LEU A 255 8.94 -5.72 -13.97
C LEU A 255 8.61 -5.56 -15.46
N ILE A 256 7.47 -6.08 -15.92
CA ILE A 256 7.03 -6.03 -17.32
C ILE A 256 6.28 -4.72 -17.62
N ILE A 257 5.76 -4.02 -16.63
CA ILE A 257 4.95 -2.81 -16.79
C ILE A 257 5.64 -1.73 -17.66
N PRO A 258 6.93 -1.38 -17.44
CA PRO A 258 7.60 -0.39 -18.29
C PRO A 258 7.63 -0.79 -19.78
N TYR A 259 7.83 -2.09 -20.06
CA TYR A 259 7.82 -2.62 -21.43
C TYR A 259 6.41 -2.58 -22.02
N PHE A 260 5.38 -2.89 -21.22
CA PHE A 260 3.98 -2.77 -21.65
C PHE A 260 3.68 -1.34 -22.10
N PHE A 261 4.05 -0.33 -21.31
CA PHE A 261 3.84 1.07 -21.68
C PHE A 261 4.60 1.48 -22.94
N LYS A 262 5.82 1.01 -23.13
CA LYS A 262 6.59 1.23 -24.36
C LYS A 262 5.91 0.62 -25.58
N MET A 263 5.38 -0.60 -25.47
CA MET A 263 4.64 -1.25 -26.56
C MET A 263 3.31 -0.57 -26.89
N THR A 264 2.70 0.08 -25.89
CA THR A 264 1.37 0.69 -26.01
C THR A 264 1.42 2.21 -26.20
N GLU A 265 2.59 2.81 -26.40
CA GLU A 265 2.77 4.26 -26.63
C GLU A 265 1.90 4.85 -27.77
N LYS A 266 1.60 4.04 -28.80
CA LYS A 266 0.74 4.43 -29.90
C LYS A 266 -0.73 4.62 -29.53
N TYR A 267 -1.18 4.06 -28.39
CA TYR A 267 -2.56 4.18 -27.93
C TYR A 267 -2.69 5.35 -26.96
N SER A 268 -3.85 6.00 -27.01
CA SER A 268 -4.12 7.06 -26.03
C SER A 268 -4.30 6.47 -24.62
N ASN A 269 -3.87 7.21 -23.58
CA ASN A 269 -4.06 6.81 -22.19
C ASN A 269 -5.54 6.55 -21.85
N LYS A 270 -6.47 7.25 -22.55
CA LYS A 270 -7.91 7.02 -22.42
C LYS A 270 -8.30 5.62 -22.88
N ILE A 271 -7.84 5.16 -24.04
CA ILE A 271 -8.16 3.83 -24.56
C ILE A 271 -7.57 2.77 -23.61
N LEU A 272 -6.32 2.94 -23.17
CA LEU A 272 -5.68 2.03 -22.23
C LEU A 272 -6.45 1.95 -20.92
N PHE A 273 -6.87 3.09 -20.37
CA PHE A 273 -7.62 3.14 -19.11
C PHE A 273 -9.00 2.45 -19.25
N ILE A 274 -9.73 2.71 -20.33
CA ILE A 274 -11.04 2.07 -20.56
C ILE A 274 -10.88 0.56 -20.73
N SER A 275 -9.95 0.12 -21.57
CA SER A 275 -9.74 -1.32 -21.82
C SER A 275 -9.30 -2.07 -20.57
N THR A 276 -8.37 -1.51 -19.79
CA THR A 276 -7.92 -2.12 -18.54
C THR A 276 -9.02 -2.13 -17.48
N SER A 277 -9.85 -1.09 -17.39
CA SER A 277 -10.99 -1.06 -16.47
C SER A 277 -12.06 -2.09 -16.84
N ILE A 278 -12.33 -2.33 -18.14
CA ILE A 278 -13.24 -3.39 -18.59
C ILE A 278 -12.66 -4.77 -18.22
N ILE A 279 -11.38 -5.00 -18.48
CA ILE A 279 -10.72 -6.27 -18.12
C ILE A 279 -10.78 -6.48 -16.60
N CYS A 280 -10.49 -5.45 -15.81
CA CYS A 280 -10.58 -5.49 -14.35
C CYS A 280 -11.99 -5.86 -13.87
N SER A 281 -13.05 -5.26 -14.48
CA SER A 281 -14.44 -5.61 -14.22
C SER A 281 -14.72 -7.08 -14.48
N LEU A 282 -14.33 -7.60 -15.66
CA LEU A 282 -14.53 -9.01 -16.02
C LEU A 282 -13.80 -9.96 -15.05
N ILE A 283 -12.59 -9.60 -14.62
CA ILE A 283 -11.82 -10.37 -13.65
C ILE A 283 -12.55 -10.41 -12.29
N PHE A 284 -13.05 -9.29 -11.77
CA PHE A 284 -13.81 -9.27 -10.53
C PHE A 284 -15.12 -10.06 -10.62
N ILE A 285 -15.82 -10.01 -11.75
CA ILE A 285 -17.00 -10.84 -11.99
C ILE A 285 -16.61 -12.33 -12.02
N ALA A 286 -15.48 -12.68 -12.65
CA ALA A 286 -14.95 -14.04 -12.61
C ALA A 286 -14.63 -14.48 -11.17
N PHE A 287 -14.08 -13.62 -10.32
CA PHE A 287 -13.89 -13.89 -8.89
C PHE A 287 -15.20 -14.18 -8.16
N ALA A 288 -16.30 -13.51 -8.50
CA ALA A 288 -17.59 -13.75 -7.87
C ALA A 288 -18.18 -15.11 -8.24
N ILE A 289 -17.95 -15.59 -9.45
CA ILE A 289 -18.61 -16.78 -10.04
C ILE A 289 -17.76 -18.05 -9.92
N LEU A 290 -16.44 -17.96 -10.17
CA LEU A 290 -15.55 -19.12 -10.24
C LEU A 290 -15.20 -19.63 -8.84
N ASN A 291 -15.43 -20.92 -8.59
CA ASN A 291 -15.03 -21.65 -7.39
C ASN A 291 -14.32 -22.97 -7.77
N ASN A 292 -13.48 -22.94 -8.79
CA ASN A 292 -12.74 -24.08 -9.30
C ASN A 292 -11.32 -23.64 -9.71
N GLN A 293 -10.50 -24.57 -10.22
CA GLN A 293 -9.10 -24.30 -10.62
C GLN A 293 -8.91 -23.14 -11.62
N PHE A 294 -9.93 -22.80 -12.41
CA PHE A 294 -9.85 -21.69 -13.37
C PHE A 294 -9.74 -20.32 -12.70
N ILE A 295 -10.00 -20.22 -11.38
CA ILE A 295 -9.79 -18.99 -10.60
C ILE A 295 -8.33 -18.53 -10.61
N LEU A 296 -7.37 -19.42 -10.82
CA LEU A 296 -5.94 -19.07 -10.86
C LEU A 296 -5.60 -18.08 -11.98
N ILE A 297 -6.32 -18.13 -13.11
CA ILE A 297 -6.10 -17.22 -14.23
C ILE A 297 -6.41 -15.76 -13.83
N PRO A 298 -7.63 -15.41 -13.35
CA PRO A 298 -7.91 -14.06 -12.89
C PRO A 298 -7.06 -13.64 -11.69
N MET A 299 -6.63 -14.57 -10.82
CA MET A 299 -5.73 -14.25 -9.69
C MET A 299 -4.37 -13.72 -10.15
N VAL A 300 -3.82 -14.27 -11.20
CA VAL A 300 -2.54 -13.79 -11.75
C VAL A 300 -2.74 -12.51 -12.54
N MET A 301 -3.85 -12.38 -13.27
CA MET A 301 -4.09 -11.21 -14.14
C MET A 301 -4.45 -9.94 -13.37
N LEU A 302 -5.21 -10.06 -12.27
CA LEU A 302 -5.74 -8.89 -11.57
C LEU A 302 -4.65 -7.94 -11.06
N PRO A 303 -3.63 -8.37 -10.31
CA PRO A 303 -2.58 -7.47 -9.82
C PRO A 303 -1.87 -6.75 -10.97
N PHE A 304 -1.57 -7.46 -12.06
CA PHE A 304 -0.93 -6.86 -13.24
C PHE A 304 -1.79 -5.77 -13.87
N ILE A 305 -3.09 -5.99 -14.03
CA ILE A 305 -4.02 -4.97 -14.56
C ILE A 305 -4.15 -3.79 -13.60
N LEU A 306 -4.21 -4.04 -12.28
CA LEU A 306 -4.25 -2.98 -11.26
C LEU A 306 -2.98 -2.12 -11.30
N SER A 307 -1.80 -2.72 -11.44
CA SER A 307 -0.53 -1.99 -11.56
C SER A 307 -0.48 -1.12 -12.83
N ILE A 308 -1.07 -1.57 -13.94
CA ILE A 308 -1.22 -0.74 -15.15
C ILE A 308 -2.13 0.46 -14.88
N ILE A 309 -3.30 0.24 -14.26
CA ILE A 309 -4.24 1.32 -13.95
C ILE A 309 -3.61 2.31 -12.96
N SER A 310 -2.93 1.83 -11.91
CA SER A 310 -2.21 2.66 -10.96
C SER A 310 -1.18 3.55 -11.65
N THR A 311 -0.34 2.97 -12.51
CA THR A 311 0.66 3.74 -13.28
C THR A 311 0.03 4.80 -14.20
N LEU A 312 -1.14 4.52 -14.77
CA LEU A 312 -1.90 5.52 -15.55
C LEU A 312 -2.40 6.65 -14.65
N LEU A 313 -2.87 6.35 -13.45
CA LEU A 313 -3.30 7.35 -12.48
C LEU A 313 -2.13 8.20 -11.98
N ASP A 314 -0.97 7.61 -11.71
CA ASP A 314 0.25 8.34 -11.32
C ASP A 314 0.67 9.36 -12.39
N LYS A 315 0.59 8.98 -13.68
CA LYS A 315 0.82 9.92 -14.80
C LYS A 315 -0.17 11.08 -14.79
N MET A 316 -1.42 10.81 -14.46
CA MET A 316 -2.48 11.83 -14.39
C MET A 316 -2.26 12.75 -13.19
N GLU A 317 -1.91 12.22 -12.03
CA GLU A 317 -1.56 12.97 -10.82
C GLU A 317 -0.40 13.93 -11.09
N ASN A 318 0.70 13.42 -11.64
CA ASN A 318 1.86 14.25 -12.01
C ASN A 318 1.48 15.36 -13.01
N SER A 319 0.64 15.05 -14.00
CA SER A 319 0.14 16.07 -14.94
C SER A 319 -0.74 17.12 -14.26
N PHE A 320 -1.53 16.73 -13.26
CA PHE A 320 -2.38 17.63 -12.48
C PHE A 320 -1.52 18.58 -11.63
N ILE A 321 -0.55 18.05 -10.89
CA ILE A 321 0.36 18.84 -10.03
C ILE A 321 1.14 19.86 -10.86
N ASN A 322 1.68 19.47 -12.02
CA ASN A 322 2.42 20.36 -12.91
C ASN A 322 1.56 21.50 -13.49
N LYS A 323 0.23 21.36 -13.57
CA LYS A 323 -0.68 22.41 -14.07
C LYS A 323 -1.02 23.50 -13.06
N ILE A 324 -1.00 23.15 -11.78
CA ILE A 324 -1.37 24.09 -10.72
C ILE A 324 -0.27 25.14 -10.49
N HIS A 325 0.90 25.02 -11.18
CA HIS A 325 2.07 25.90 -11.02
C HIS A 325 2.55 26.08 -9.55
N LEU A 326 2.23 25.12 -8.69
CA LEU A 326 2.62 25.09 -7.27
C LEU A 326 3.77 24.08 -7.05
N GLU A 327 4.76 24.08 -7.93
CA GLU A 327 5.90 23.14 -7.83
C GLU A 327 6.59 23.21 -6.45
N ASN A 328 6.64 24.40 -5.86
CA ASN A 328 7.17 24.61 -4.51
C ASN A 328 6.28 24.04 -3.38
N GLN A 329 5.08 23.56 -3.69
CA GLN A 329 4.13 23.00 -2.72
C GLN A 329 3.69 21.56 -3.06
N ARG A 330 4.48 20.90 -3.91
CA ARG A 330 4.18 19.54 -4.39
C ARG A 330 3.93 18.55 -3.24
N ALA A 331 4.77 18.57 -2.21
CA ALA A 331 4.62 17.69 -1.05
C ALA A 331 3.30 17.92 -0.30
N THR A 332 2.89 19.19 -0.12
CA THR A 332 1.62 19.54 0.52
C THR A 332 0.42 19.07 -0.30
N ILE A 333 0.47 19.21 -1.63
CA ILE A 333 -0.61 18.78 -2.53
C ILE A 333 -0.74 17.24 -2.47
N LEU A 334 0.38 16.51 -2.56
CA LEU A 334 0.39 15.06 -2.43
C LEU A 334 -0.16 14.58 -1.09
N SER A 335 0.20 15.25 0.02
CA SER A 335 -0.35 14.93 1.34
C SER A 335 -1.87 15.12 1.39
N ILE A 336 -2.40 16.20 0.81
CA ILE A 336 -3.86 16.45 0.75
C ILE A 336 -4.56 15.39 -0.12
N LEU A 337 -3.97 15.01 -1.26
CA LEU A 337 -4.49 13.95 -2.11
C LEU A 337 -4.52 12.61 -1.36
N ASN A 338 -3.46 12.27 -0.65
CA ASN A 338 -3.39 11.06 0.17
C ASN A 338 -4.44 11.07 1.31
N MET A 339 -4.62 12.20 1.99
CA MET A 339 -5.71 12.34 2.98
C MET A 339 -7.09 12.12 2.35
N GLY A 340 -7.34 12.68 1.16
CA GLY A 340 -8.58 12.46 0.42
C GLY A 340 -8.80 10.99 0.04
N ASN A 341 -7.73 10.31 -0.39
CA ASN A 341 -7.76 8.88 -0.70
C ASN A 341 -8.09 8.04 0.54
N ASN A 342 -7.41 8.28 1.66
CA ASN A 342 -7.64 7.58 2.92
C ASN A 342 -9.09 7.76 3.40
N PHE A 343 -9.65 8.98 3.27
CA PHE A 343 -11.05 9.24 3.64
C PHE A 343 -12.04 8.41 2.80
N LEU A 344 -11.84 8.35 1.49
CA LEU A 344 -12.70 7.54 0.60
C LEU A 344 -12.49 6.04 0.85
N GLU A 345 -11.26 5.62 1.11
CA GLU A 345 -10.93 4.23 1.47
C GLU A 345 -11.69 3.77 2.70
N ILE A 346 -11.82 4.60 3.74
CA ILE A 346 -12.62 4.32 4.93
C ILE A 346 -14.06 3.99 4.53
N ILE A 347 -14.69 4.81 3.66
CA ILE A 347 -16.06 4.59 3.21
C ILE A 347 -16.19 3.25 2.47
N PHE A 348 -15.24 2.94 1.58
CA PHE A 348 -15.23 1.67 0.84
C PHE A 348 -15.02 0.46 1.73
N LEU A 349 -14.15 0.55 2.75
CA LEU A 349 -13.92 -0.52 3.70
C LEU A 349 -15.14 -0.80 4.58
N PHE A 350 -15.81 0.24 5.08
CA PHE A 350 -17.09 0.07 5.79
C PHE A 350 -18.16 -0.57 4.90
N SER A 351 -18.29 -0.12 3.65
CA SER A 351 -19.21 -0.72 2.68
C SER A 351 -18.86 -2.19 2.43
N SER A 352 -17.58 -2.52 2.31
CA SER A 352 -17.08 -3.90 2.13
C SER A 352 -17.40 -4.78 3.35
N ALA A 353 -17.28 -4.24 4.57
CA ALA A 353 -17.65 -4.94 5.79
C ALA A 353 -19.14 -5.33 5.79
N LEU A 354 -20.02 -4.42 5.36
CA LEU A 354 -21.46 -4.69 5.24
C LEU A 354 -21.73 -5.74 4.16
N LEU A 355 -21.11 -5.64 2.99
CA LEU A 355 -21.31 -6.60 1.90
C LEU A 355 -20.86 -8.02 2.30
N THR A 356 -19.71 -8.13 2.95
CA THR A 356 -19.16 -9.43 3.37
C THR A 356 -19.92 -10.07 4.52
N SER A 357 -20.71 -9.30 5.30
CA SER A 357 -21.59 -9.86 6.33
C SER A 357 -22.72 -10.73 5.73
N TYR A 358 -23.11 -10.46 4.50
CA TYR A 358 -24.10 -11.26 3.76
C TYR A 358 -23.44 -12.40 2.98
N ASN A 359 -22.48 -12.06 2.11
CA ASN A 359 -21.71 -13.03 1.32
C ASN A 359 -20.42 -12.39 0.81
N GLN A 360 -19.30 -13.10 0.97
CA GLN A 360 -17.99 -12.63 0.47
C GLN A 360 -17.96 -12.35 -1.04
N ASN A 361 -18.79 -13.03 -1.85
CA ASN A 361 -18.84 -12.82 -3.29
C ASN A 361 -19.46 -11.47 -3.68
N PHE A 362 -20.23 -10.84 -2.79
CA PHE A 362 -20.81 -9.51 -3.06
C PHE A 362 -19.76 -8.43 -3.17
N ILE A 363 -18.63 -8.52 -2.45
CA ILE A 363 -17.54 -7.55 -2.61
C ILE A 363 -16.92 -7.67 -4.02
N TYR A 364 -16.69 -8.87 -4.52
CA TYR A 364 -16.15 -9.05 -5.87
C TYR A 364 -17.12 -8.55 -6.93
N LEU A 365 -18.40 -8.88 -6.80
CA LEU A 365 -19.44 -8.44 -7.73
C LEU A 365 -19.58 -6.92 -7.74
N SER A 366 -19.60 -6.28 -6.56
CA SER A 366 -19.67 -4.82 -6.45
C SER A 366 -18.47 -4.14 -7.09
N MET A 367 -17.25 -4.65 -6.88
CA MET A 367 -16.04 -4.14 -7.52
C MET A 367 -16.11 -4.28 -9.05
N GLY A 368 -16.59 -5.44 -9.55
CA GLY A 368 -16.80 -5.65 -10.98
C GLY A 368 -17.77 -4.62 -11.59
N ILE A 369 -18.90 -4.38 -10.93
CA ILE A 369 -19.90 -3.38 -11.35
C ILE A 369 -19.29 -1.97 -11.34
N VAL A 370 -18.57 -1.61 -10.27
CA VAL A 370 -17.95 -0.28 -10.13
C VAL A 370 -16.92 -0.04 -11.25
N PHE A 371 -16.01 -0.99 -11.53
CA PHE A 371 -15.04 -0.85 -12.63
C PHE A 371 -15.72 -0.77 -14.00
N PHE A 372 -16.84 -1.49 -14.20
CA PHE A 372 -17.65 -1.37 -15.41
C PHE A 372 -18.24 0.04 -15.58
N LEU A 373 -18.86 0.57 -14.51
CA LEU A 373 -19.42 1.93 -14.51
C LEU A 373 -18.34 2.98 -14.76
N ILE A 374 -17.13 2.81 -14.17
CA ILE A 374 -15.96 3.67 -14.41
C ILE A 374 -15.59 3.65 -15.89
N SER A 375 -15.56 2.48 -16.52
CA SER A 375 -15.24 2.36 -17.96
C SER A 375 -16.23 3.14 -18.82
N LEU A 376 -17.54 3.00 -18.54
CA LEU A 376 -18.60 3.73 -19.24
C LEU A 376 -18.51 5.24 -19.02
N PHE A 377 -18.26 5.66 -17.79
CA PHE A 377 -18.14 7.08 -17.46
C PHE A 377 -16.91 7.71 -18.12
N SER A 378 -15.81 6.96 -18.20
CA SER A 378 -14.56 7.40 -18.85
C SER A 378 -14.72 7.62 -20.37
N LEU A 379 -15.71 7.01 -21.02
CA LEU A 379 -16.04 7.30 -22.40
C LEU A 379 -16.47 8.78 -22.61
N LYS A 380 -17.15 9.38 -21.62
CA LYS A 380 -17.63 10.76 -21.66
C LYS A 380 -16.56 11.79 -21.23
N LEU A 381 -15.49 11.38 -20.55
CA LEU A 381 -14.47 12.25 -19.96
C LEU A 381 -13.31 12.59 -20.89
N ASN A 382 -13.56 13.18 -22.06
CA ASN A 382 -12.49 13.57 -22.98
C ASN A 382 -11.48 14.56 -22.35
N LYS A 383 -11.94 15.54 -21.58
CA LYS A 383 -11.07 16.56 -20.97
C LYS A 383 -10.14 16.02 -19.90
N PHE A 384 -10.51 14.97 -19.20
CA PHE A 384 -9.73 14.34 -18.15
C PHE A 384 -8.44 13.70 -18.69
N PHE A 385 -8.51 13.06 -19.87
CA PHE A 385 -7.39 12.38 -20.51
C PHE A 385 -6.57 13.26 -21.47
N LEU A 386 -7.13 14.34 -22.02
CA LEU A 386 -6.44 15.23 -22.95
C LEU A 386 -5.30 16.03 -22.31
N THR A 387 -5.26 16.10 -20.99
CA THR A 387 -4.24 16.83 -20.25
C THR A 387 -2.87 16.15 -20.27
N VAL A 388 -2.81 14.87 -20.58
CA VAL A 388 -1.58 14.04 -20.59
C VAL A 388 -0.91 14.00 -21.97
N ASN A 389 -1.67 14.17 -23.06
CA ASN A 389 -1.16 13.94 -24.44
C ASN A 389 -0.45 15.14 -25.10
N LYS A 390 -0.36 16.32 -24.50
CA LYS A 390 0.18 17.52 -25.17
C LYS A 390 1.71 17.67 -25.19
N ARG A 391 2.50 16.77 -24.57
CA ARG A 391 3.97 16.88 -24.54
C ARG A 391 4.74 15.89 -25.44
N VAL A 392 4.09 15.14 -26.31
CA VAL A 392 4.78 14.20 -27.25
C VAL A 392 4.97 14.81 -28.65
N LYS A 393 4.58 16.07 -28.89
CA LYS A 393 4.78 16.79 -30.17
C LYS A 393 5.44 18.16 -29.93
N ALA A 394 6.59 18.18 -29.27
CA ALA A 394 7.50 19.33 -29.35
C ALA A 394 8.94 18.82 -29.27
#